data_9efec06381a96ba872ae45604a99a4bd
#
_entry.id   9efec06381a96ba872ae45604a99a4bd
#
_cell.length_a   1.000
_cell.length_b   1.000
_cell.length_c   1.000
_cell.angle_alpha   90.00
_cell.angle_beta   90.00
_cell.angle_gamma   90.00
#
_symmetry.space_group_name_H-M   'P 1'
#
loop_
_entity.id
_entity.type
_entity.pdbx_description
1 polymer ?
#
loop_
_entity_poly.entity_id
_entity_poly.type
_entity_poly.pdbx_seq_one_letter_code
_entity_poly.pdbx_strand_id
1 'polypeptide(L)'
;MKTILEIVNYFNDEEAFLLSEEKKDFLYSDLKKQINYTHDFFIKKNIKKEDTIAIIVKNGPSLASLFVSVSSYCKSAPLNTAYTISEFDFYIQDLNPRAIIVNEDSDSPAIEVAMKKGIEIFKLSLSKKNIAGKFILKSKQKNNDKKLFKKKYVNENDIALILHTSGTTSKPKMVPLTHLNLCTSAKNIVKTLDLNRNDRCINIMPLFHIHGIVGLLLSTLYSGGSIFASSGFNGLKFFSWLQKFSPTWYSAVPTMHQAVLSRAEVNSKIICDSKLRFIRSSSAPLPGKTMKDLEKIFKCPVIESYGMTETSHQMTSNFLPPRKRKASKAGFAAGPEVKIIDNNNHFLKKRKIGEIVIKGKSVTKGYINNTKENKKSFINGWFRTGDQGFYDEEGFLQITGRIKEIINKGGEKISPLEIDEAIMENTNVFQAVTFAINHEKLGEDIGAAIVLKKNHDLTSEQIKNFLKKKLANYKIPKKIVFLDEIPKGKTGKLQRIGLASKLGLE
;
A
#
# COMPACT_ATOMS: atom_id res chain seq x y z
N MET A 1 -1.03 -4.40 22.95
CA MET A 1 -1.04 -5.59 22.08
C MET A 1 0.20 -5.53 21.19
N LYS A 2 1.00 -6.57 21.21
CA LYS A 2 2.29 -6.66 20.50
C LYS A 2 2.32 -7.75 19.42
N THR A 3 1.32 -8.66 19.44
CA THR A 3 1.15 -9.69 18.41
C THR A 3 -0.24 -9.60 17.79
N ILE A 4 -0.40 -10.10 16.56
CA ILE A 4 -1.69 -10.15 15.86
C ILE A 4 -2.69 -11.00 16.66
N LEU A 5 -2.23 -12.10 17.27
CA LEU A 5 -3.08 -12.96 18.07
C LEU A 5 -3.60 -12.24 19.34
N GLU A 6 -2.77 -11.43 20.00
CA GLU A 6 -3.21 -10.60 21.13
C GLU A 6 -4.31 -9.61 20.71
N ILE A 7 -4.21 -9.01 19.51
CA ILE A 7 -5.24 -8.09 18.99
C ILE A 7 -6.56 -8.83 18.82
N VAL A 8 -6.54 -10.00 18.16
CA VAL A 8 -7.76 -10.81 17.92
C VAL A 8 -8.42 -11.23 19.22
N ASN A 9 -7.64 -11.61 20.24
CA ASN A 9 -8.18 -12.09 21.51
C ASN A 9 -8.71 -10.96 22.41
N TYR A 10 -8.40 -9.70 22.11
CA TYR A 10 -8.79 -8.56 22.94
C TYR A 10 -10.25 -8.15 22.75
N PHE A 11 -10.84 -8.37 21.56
CA PHE A 11 -12.16 -7.85 21.23
C PHE A 11 -13.30 -8.88 21.47
N ASN A 12 -14.52 -8.34 21.57
CA ASN A 12 -15.73 -9.09 21.82
C ASN A 12 -16.05 -10.04 20.65
N ASP A 13 -16.51 -11.23 20.97
CA ASP A 13 -16.80 -12.32 20.03
C ASP A 13 -18.00 -12.07 19.12
N GLU A 14 -18.97 -11.27 19.55
CA GLU A 14 -20.24 -11.08 18.85
C GLU A 14 -20.22 -9.97 17.80
N GLU A 15 -19.17 -9.15 17.78
CA GLU A 15 -19.05 -8.05 16.81
C GLU A 15 -18.61 -8.57 15.44
N ALA A 16 -19.14 -7.94 14.37
CA ALA A 16 -18.75 -8.26 13.00
C ALA A 16 -17.35 -7.74 12.69
N PHE A 17 -16.47 -8.61 12.15
CA PHE A 17 -15.16 -8.21 11.64
C PHE A 17 -15.18 -8.06 10.13
N LEU A 18 -15.59 -9.09 9.36
CA LEU A 18 -15.68 -9.00 7.90
C LEU A 18 -17.12 -8.91 7.45
N LEU A 19 -17.42 -7.86 6.70
CA LEU A 19 -18.74 -7.62 6.10
C LEU A 19 -18.84 -8.30 4.74
N SER A 20 -20.05 -8.64 4.31
CA SER A 20 -20.28 -9.34 3.04
C SER A 20 -21.48 -8.81 2.25
N GLU A 21 -21.38 -8.88 0.92
CA GLU A 21 -22.50 -8.53 0.02
C GLU A 21 -23.60 -9.60 0.01
N GLU A 22 -23.23 -10.88 0.03
CA GLU A 22 -24.13 -12.00 -0.25
C GLU A 22 -24.18 -13.04 0.87
N LYS A 23 -23.19 -13.01 1.79
CA LYS A 23 -23.04 -13.99 2.86
C LYS A 23 -23.32 -13.37 4.21
N LYS A 24 -23.46 -14.20 5.23
CA LYS A 24 -23.44 -13.73 6.61
C LYS A 24 -22.10 -13.09 6.94
N ASP A 25 -22.12 -12.04 7.73
CA ASP A 25 -20.91 -11.40 8.23
C ASP A 25 -20.08 -12.39 9.05
N PHE A 26 -18.77 -12.14 9.10
CA PHE A 26 -17.80 -12.94 9.83
C PHE A 26 -17.48 -12.24 11.15
N LEU A 27 -17.83 -12.87 12.25
CA LEU A 27 -17.65 -12.31 13.59
C LEU A 27 -16.20 -12.47 14.09
N TYR A 28 -15.84 -11.73 15.13
CA TYR A 28 -14.55 -11.93 15.82
C TYR A 28 -14.46 -13.36 16.40
N SER A 29 -15.55 -13.95 16.87
CA SER A 29 -15.60 -15.38 17.29
C SER A 29 -15.30 -16.33 16.13
N ASP A 30 -15.78 -16.02 14.91
CA ASP A 30 -15.46 -16.82 13.72
C ASP A 30 -13.99 -16.72 13.36
N LEU A 31 -13.39 -15.52 13.52
CA LEU A 31 -11.95 -15.31 13.30
C LEU A 31 -11.11 -16.13 14.28
N LYS A 32 -11.45 -16.12 15.58
CA LYS A 32 -10.77 -16.93 16.60
C LYS A 32 -10.85 -18.43 16.28
N LYS A 33 -12.03 -18.92 15.87
CA LYS A 33 -12.23 -20.30 15.44
C LYS A 33 -11.43 -20.63 14.17
N GLN A 34 -11.39 -19.70 13.21
CA GLN A 34 -10.66 -19.88 11.95
C GLN A 34 -9.14 -19.91 12.16
N ILE A 35 -8.62 -19.10 13.07
CA ILE A 35 -7.21 -19.10 13.49
C ILE A 35 -6.87 -20.47 14.12
N ASN A 36 -7.66 -20.94 15.08
CA ASN A 36 -7.40 -22.23 15.72
C ASN A 36 -7.44 -23.38 14.71
N TYR A 37 -8.44 -23.40 13.81
CA TYR A 37 -8.51 -24.37 12.72
C TYR A 37 -7.24 -24.35 11.85
N THR A 38 -6.78 -23.17 11.46
CA THR A 38 -5.58 -23.02 10.62
C THR A 38 -4.31 -23.49 11.34
N HIS A 39 -4.17 -23.15 12.62
CA HIS A 39 -3.04 -23.60 13.44
C HIS A 39 -3.02 -25.12 13.57
N ASP A 40 -4.18 -25.76 13.85
CA ASP A 40 -4.29 -27.21 13.96
C ASP A 40 -3.97 -27.90 12.63
N PHE A 41 -4.42 -27.33 11.50
CA PHE A 41 -4.07 -27.80 10.18
C PHE A 41 -2.55 -27.74 9.94
N PHE A 42 -1.90 -26.64 10.29
CA PHE A 42 -0.46 -26.46 10.13
C PHE A 42 0.33 -27.42 11.00
N ILE A 43 -0.07 -27.60 12.25
CA ILE A 43 0.57 -28.58 13.17
C ILE A 43 0.49 -29.99 12.57
N LYS A 44 -0.68 -30.42 12.05
CA LYS A 44 -0.85 -31.72 11.38
C LYS A 44 0.01 -31.88 10.12
N LYS A 45 0.37 -30.75 9.46
CA LYS A 45 1.24 -30.71 8.28
C LYS A 45 2.73 -30.43 8.61
N ASN A 46 3.10 -30.47 9.88
CA ASN A 46 4.46 -30.18 10.35
C ASN A 46 4.98 -28.81 9.90
N ILE A 47 4.10 -27.83 9.74
CA ILE A 47 4.46 -26.43 9.53
C ILE A 47 4.91 -25.84 10.87
N LYS A 48 6.07 -25.22 10.90
CA LYS A 48 6.64 -24.58 12.08
C LYS A 48 6.40 -23.06 12.04
N LYS A 49 6.54 -22.39 13.17
CA LYS A 49 6.40 -20.92 13.24
C LYS A 49 7.48 -20.18 12.44
N GLU A 50 8.63 -20.82 12.22
CA GLU A 50 9.74 -20.30 11.43
C GLU A 50 9.54 -20.46 9.93
N ASP A 51 8.55 -21.27 9.49
CA ASP A 51 8.28 -21.50 8.08
C ASP A 51 7.59 -20.31 7.42
N THR A 52 7.82 -20.15 6.12
CA THR A 52 7.13 -19.17 5.29
C THR A 52 6.03 -19.85 4.49
N ILE A 53 4.83 -19.26 4.50
CA ILE A 53 3.70 -19.69 3.67
C ILE A 53 3.43 -18.59 2.64
N ALA A 54 3.61 -18.93 1.36
CA ALA A 54 3.22 -18.03 0.28
C ALA A 54 1.70 -18.14 0.03
N ILE A 55 1.03 -16.99 -0.08
CA ILE A 55 -0.42 -16.93 -0.23
C ILE A 55 -0.75 -16.35 -1.61
N ILE A 56 -1.36 -17.16 -2.49
CA ILE A 56 -1.77 -16.79 -3.84
C ILE A 56 -3.28 -16.99 -3.94
N VAL A 57 -4.02 -16.18 -3.21
CA VAL A 57 -5.47 -16.24 -3.07
C VAL A 57 -6.08 -14.95 -3.59
N LYS A 58 -7.21 -15.04 -4.30
CA LYS A 58 -7.96 -13.88 -4.81
C LYS A 58 -8.29 -12.91 -3.68
N ASN A 59 -8.20 -11.60 -3.97
CA ASN A 59 -8.52 -10.57 -2.98
C ASN A 59 -9.97 -10.71 -2.49
N GLY A 60 -10.21 -10.42 -1.22
CA GLY A 60 -11.54 -10.54 -0.62
C GLY A 60 -11.52 -11.05 0.82
N PRO A 61 -12.71 -11.36 1.38
CA PRO A 61 -12.84 -11.75 2.78
C PRO A 61 -12.02 -12.99 3.17
N SER A 62 -11.91 -13.97 2.26
CA SER A 62 -11.14 -15.21 2.54
C SER A 62 -9.65 -14.95 2.62
N LEU A 63 -9.10 -14.05 1.78
CA LEU A 63 -7.70 -13.64 1.90
C LEU A 63 -7.46 -12.84 3.18
N ALA A 64 -8.40 -11.98 3.58
CA ALA A 64 -8.30 -11.21 4.82
C ALA A 64 -8.22 -12.11 6.06
N SER A 65 -9.14 -13.06 6.21
CA SER A 65 -9.14 -14.00 7.33
C SER A 65 -7.96 -14.99 7.28
N LEU A 66 -7.57 -15.45 6.06
CA LEU A 66 -6.40 -16.32 5.86
C LEU A 66 -5.12 -15.62 6.27
N PHE A 67 -4.92 -14.36 5.82
CA PHE A 67 -3.74 -13.59 6.20
C PHE A 67 -3.60 -13.49 7.72
N VAL A 68 -4.68 -13.09 8.43
CA VAL A 68 -4.67 -12.98 9.89
C VAL A 68 -4.37 -14.34 10.53
N SER A 69 -4.97 -15.42 10.03
CA SER A 69 -4.78 -16.78 10.55
C SER A 69 -3.36 -17.29 10.37
N VAL A 70 -2.78 -17.11 9.19
CA VAL A 70 -1.39 -17.53 8.89
C VAL A 70 -0.40 -16.71 9.68
N SER A 71 -0.53 -15.36 9.65
CA SER A 71 0.38 -14.44 10.34
C SER A 71 0.38 -14.63 11.85
N SER A 72 -0.71 -15.16 12.42
CA SER A 72 -0.81 -15.45 13.87
C SER A 72 -0.01 -16.70 14.29
N TYR A 73 0.53 -17.46 13.32
CA TYR A 73 1.24 -18.71 13.59
C TYR A 73 2.64 -18.74 12.99
N CYS A 74 2.80 -18.34 11.71
CA CYS A 74 4.07 -18.39 10.97
C CYS A 74 4.20 -17.20 10.01
N LYS A 75 5.28 -17.17 9.22
CA LYS A 75 5.52 -16.08 8.27
C LYS A 75 4.56 -16.16 7.10
N SER A 76 3.76 -15.14 6.89
CA SER A 76 2.91 -15.02 5.70
C SER A 76 3.60 -14.22 4.60
N ALA A 77 3.47 -14.66 3.35
CA ALA A 77 3.99 -13.96 2.18
C ALA A 77 2.91 -13.90 1.09
N PRO A 78 1.97 -12.96 1.16
CA PRO A 78 0.96 -12.79 0.12
C PRO A 78 1.58 -12.27 -1.17
N LEU A 79 1.26 -12.95 -2.28
CA LEU A 79 1.73 -12.64 -3.62
C LEU A 79 0.57 -12.22 -4.53
N ASN A 80 0.85 -11.37 -5.51
CA ASN A 80 -0.13 -10.98 -6.50
C ASN A 80 -0.53 -12.19 -7.38
N THR A 81 -1.82 -12.49 -7.45
CA THR A 81 -2.37 -13.59 -8.25
C THR A 81 -2.18 -13.42 -9.77
N ALA A 82 -1.91 -12.20 -10.22
CA ALA A 82 -1.70 -11.85 -11.63
C ALA A 82 -0.23 -11.93 -12.09
N TYR A 83 0.65 -12.52 -11.28
CA TYR A 83 2.04 -12.72 -11.69
C TYR A 83 2.14 -13.77 -12.82
N THR A 84 3.09 -13.54 -13.74
CA THR A 84 3.47 -14.49 -14.78
C THR A 84 4.22 -15.67 -14.18
N ILE A 85 4.40 -16.75 -14.97
CA ILE A 85 5.17 -17.93 -14.53
C ILE A 85 6.61 -17.56 -14.12
N SER A 86 7.28 -16.69 -14.89
CA SER A 86 8.63 -16.23 -14.58
C SER A 86 8.71 -15.39 -13.31
N GLU A 87 7.69 -14.57 -13.05
CA GLU A 87 7.60 -13.82 -11.80
C GLU A 87 7.36 -14.75 -10.60
N PHE A 88 6.47 -15.72 -10.72
CA PHE A 88 6.26 -16.72 -9.68
C PHE A 88 7.52 -17.55 -9.43
N ASP A 89 8.25 -17.95 -10.48
CA ASP A 89 9.51 -18.66 -10.32
C ASP A 89 10.52 -17.85 -9.49
N PHE A 90 10.66 -16.57 -9.83
CA PHE A 90 11.52 -15.64 -9.06
C PHE A 90 11.06 -15.50 -7.61
N TYR A 91 9.79 -15.14 -7.37
CA TYR A 91 9.32 -14.86 -6.00
C TYR A 91 9.27 -16.10 -5.12
N ILE A 92 8.86 -17.25 -5.66
CA ILE A 92 8.83 -18.51 -4.91
C ILE A 92 10.24 -18.99 -4.61
N GLN A 93 11.18 -18.84 -5.55
CA GLN A 93 12.59 -19.16 -5.29
C GLN A 93 13.20 -18.26 -4.22
N ASP A 94 12.96 -16.95 -4.27
CA ASP A 94 13.50 -15.99 -3.30
C ASP A 94 12.92 -16.19 -1.89
N LEU A 95 11.60 -16.45 -1.78
CA LEU A 95 10.90 -16.75 -0.52
C LEU A 95 11.25 -18.11 0.07
N ASN A 96 11.56 -19.10 -0.78
CA ASN A 96 11.73 -20.51 -0.40
C ASN A 96 10.64 -20.98 0.58
N PRO A 97 9.34 -20.90 0.22
CA PRO A 97 8.27 -21.18 1.16
C PRO A 97 8.14 -22.69 1.44
N ARG A 98 7.75 -23.05 2.66
CA ARG A 98 7.46 -24.44 3.03
C ARG A 98 6.22 -24.98 2.30
N ALA A 99 5.25 -24.11 2.03
CA ALA A 99 4.06 -24.42 1.25
C ALA A 99 3.51 -23.16 0.58
N ILE A 100 2.71 -23.35 -0.47
CA ILE A 100 1.85 -22.30 -1.05
C ILE A 100 0.38 -22.58 -0.73
N ILE A 101 -0.42 -21.52 -0.57
CA ILE A 101 -1.88 -21.62 -0.49
C ILE A 101 -2.48 -20.95 -1.72
N VAL A 102 -3.33 -21.68 -2.45
CA VAL A 102 -4.05 -21.19 -3.64
C VAL A 102 -5.53 -21.48 -3.53
N ASN A 103 -6.40 -20.76 -4.24
CA ASN A 103 -7.82 -21.13 -4.34
C ASN A 103 -7.99 -22.54 -4.92
N GLU A 104 -9.04 -23.25 -4.52
CA GLU A 104 -9.31 -24.64 -4.99
C GLU A 104 -9.51 -24.71 -6.49
N ASP A 105 -10.18 -23.71 -7.05
CA ASP A 105 -10.48 -23.53 -8.48
C ASP A 105 -9.36 -22.79 -9.25
N SER A 106 -8.18 -22.60 -8.64
CA SER A 106 -7.12 -21.82 -9.25
C SER A 106 -6.35 -22.61 -10.30
N ASP A 107 -6.13 -21.97 -11.44
CA ASP A 107 -5.22 -22.34 -12.54
C ASP A 107 -3.91 -21.54 -12.53
N SER A 108 -3.60 -20.89 -11.40
CA SER A 108 -2.43 -20.01 -11.26
C SER A 108 -1.13 -20.71 -11.68
N PRO A 109 -0.26 -20.03 -12.46
CA PRO A 109 1.08 -20.53 -12.79
C PRO A 109 1.94 -20.86 -11.57
N ALA A 110 1.62 -20.32 -10.41
CA ALA A 110 2.29 -20.66 -9.15
C ALA A 110 2.20 -22.15 -8.80
N ILE A 111 1.15 -22.84 -9.25
CA ILE A 111 0.96 -24.28 -9.01
C ILE A 111 2.03 -25.08 -9.75
N GLU A 112 2.26 -24.77 -11.02
CA GLU A 112 3.30 -25.41 -11.83
C GLU A 112 4.70 -25.18 -11.25
N VAL A 113 4.98 -23.93 -10.86
CA VAL A 113 6.26 -23.57 -10.23
C VAL A 113 6.47 -24.32 -8.92
N ALA A 114 5.43 -24.40 -8.07
CA ALA A 114 5.50 -25.12 -6.79
C ALA A 114 5.74 -26.63 -7.00
N MET A 115 5.06 -27.25 -7.98
CA MET A 115 5.25 -28.66 -8.34
C MET A 115 6.67 -28.93 -8.79
N LYS A 116 7.23 -28.11 -9.70
CA LYS A 116 8.61 -28.23 -10.18
C LYS A 116 9.64 -28.12 -9.07
N LYS A 117 9.36 -27.32 -8.05
CA LYS A 117 10.26 -27.10 -6.90
C LYS A 117 9.98 -28.04 -5.70
N GLY A 118 9.02 -28.96 -5.83
CA GLY A 118 8.66 -29.88 -4.72
C GLY A 118 8.03 -29.21 -3.52
N ILE A 119 7.44 -28.02 -3.69
CA ILE A 119 6.80 -27.23 -2.64
C ILE A 119 5.36 -27.73 -2.42
N GLU A 120 4.97 -27.91 -1.16
CA GLU A 120 3.63 -28.38 -0.81
C GLU A 120 2.57 -27.38 -1.20
N ILE A 121 1.43 -27.86 -1.74
CA ILE A 121 0.32 -27.02 -2.20
C ILE A 121 -0.91 -27.28 -1.34
N PHE A 122 -1.38 -26.24 -0.66
CA PHE A 122 -2.66 -26.25 0.05
C PHE A 122 -3.71 -25.57 -0.82
N LYS A 123 -4.86 -26.23 -0.96
CA LYS A 123 -6.04 -25.72 -1.68
C LYS A 123 -7.01 -25.11 -0.68
N LEU A 124 -7.36 -23.83 -0.88
CA LEU A 124 -8.38 -23.13 -0.10
C LEU A 124 -9.73 -23.28 -0.76
N SER A 125 -10.67 -23.90 -0.06
CA SER A 125 -12.10 -24.01 -0.42
C SER A 125 -12.94 -23.09 0.44
N LEU A 126 -13.99 -22.50 -0.12
CA LEU A 126 -14.99 -21.78 0.69
C LEU A 126 -15.78 -22.76 1.56
N SER A 127 -16.07 -22.36 2.77
CA SER A 127 -16.91 -23.17 3.68
C SER A 127 -18.35 -23.22 3.18
N LYS A 128 -19.00 -24.39 3.29
CA LYS A 128 -20.44 -24.58 3.02
C LYS A 128 -21.35 -23.76 3.92
N LYS A 129 -20.86 -23.20 5.04
CA LYS A 129 -21.66 -22.48 6.06
C LYS A 129 -22.13 -21.08 5.63
N ASN A 130 -21.90 -20.66 4.39
CA ASN A 130 -22.31 -19.36 3.84
C ASN A 130 -21.92 -18.14 4.72
N ILE A 131 -20.74 -18.18 5.34
CA ILE A 131 -20.16 -17.09 6.14
C ILE A 131 -18.98 -16.49 5.37
N ALA A 132 -18.91 -15.17 5.26
CA ALA A 132 -17.80 -14.47 4.62
C ALA A 132 -16.46 -14.84 5.29
N GLY A 133 -15.41 -14.97 4.49
CA GLY A 133 -14.06 -15.22 5.04
C GLY A 133 -13.83 -16.60 5.65
N LYS A 134 -14.85 -17.45 5.78
CA LYS A 134 -14.69 -18.81 6.30
C LYS A 134 -14.21 -19.76 5.21
N PHE A 135 -13.11 -20.47 5.46
CA PHE A 135 -12.48 -21.36 4.50
C PHE A 135 -12.07 -22.70 5.14
N ILE A 136 -11.76 -23.66 4.27
CA ILE A 136 -11.17 -24.95 4.60
C ILE A 136 -9.90 -25.12 3.78
N LEU A 137 -8.82 -25.62 4.40
CA LEU A 137 -7.58 -25.98 3.72
C LEU A 137 -7.56 -27.48 3.44
N LYS A 138 -7.19 -27.85 2.22
CA LYS A 138 -7.01 -29.24 1.77
C LYS A 138 -5.57 -29.44 1.29
N SER A 139 -5.01 -30.63 1.51
CA SER A 139 -3.72 -31.05 1.02
C SER A 139 -3.85 -32.43 0.37
N LYS A 140 -3.15 -32.66 -0.74
CA LYS A 140 -3.06 -33.99 -1.36
C LYS A 140 -2.13 -34.94 -0.60
N GLN A 141 -1.17 -34.41 0.15
CA GLN A 141 -0.25 -35.23 0.94
C GLN A 141 -0.97 -35.74 2.18
N LYS A 142 -0.85 -37.06 2.48
CA LYS A 142 -1.33 -37.65 3.72
C LYS A 142 -0.67 -36.99 4.93
N ASN A 143 -1.37 -36.97 6.05
CA ASN A 143 -0.76 -36.51 7.31
C ASN A 143 0.41 -37.44 7.64
N ASN A 144 1.53 -36.84 8.01
CA ASN A 144 2.62 -37.63 8.59
C ASN A 144 2.22 -37.99 10.01
N ASP A 145 2.09 -39.27 10.34
CA ASP A 145 1.85 -39.77 11.69
C ASP A 145 3.05 -39.58 12.65
N LYS A 146 4.08 -38.81 12.23
CA LYS A 146 5.21 -38.44 13.06
C LYS A 146 4.75 -37.49 14.17
N LYS A 147 5.31 -37.64 15.37
CA LYS A 147 5.05 -36.84 16.58
C LYS A 147 4.63 -35.40 16.26
N LEU A 148 3.39 -35.06 16.58
CA LEU A 148 2.87 -33.70 16.45
C LEU A 148 3.73 -32.76 17.29
N PHE A 149 4.17 -31.67 16.70
CA PHE A 149 4.89 -30.62 17.43
C PHE A 149 3.97 -30.00 18.49
N LYS A 150 4.50 -29.69 19.66
CA LYS A 150 3.78 -28.86 20.62
C LYS A 150 3.54 -27.49 20.01
N LYS A 151 2.31 -26.96 20.12
CA LYS A 151 1.94 -25.62 19.69
C LYS A 151 2.89 -24.61 20.33
N LYS A 152 3.67 -23.91 19.50
CA LYS A 152 4.55 -22.80 19.94
C LYS A 152 3.83 -21.50 19.64
N TYR A 153 3.69 -20.64 20.64
CA TYR A 153 3.12 -19.32 20.46
C TYR A 153 4.14 -18.38 19.81
N VAL A 154 3.65 -17.50 18.96
CA VAL A 154 4.46 -16.41 18.39
C VAL A 154 4.71 -15.32 19.43
N ASN A 155 5.84 -14.64 19.32
CA ASN A 155 6.19 -13.49 20.13
C ASN A 155 6.33 -12.22 19.27
N GLU A 156 6.50 -11.07 19.91
CA GLU A 156 6.56 -9.77 19.23
C GLU A 156 7.70 -9.63 18.20
N ASN A 157 8.77 -10.38 18.34
CA ASN A 157 9.95 -10.34 17.45
C ASN A 157 9.90 -11.38 16.32
N ASP A 158 8.95 -12.32 16.35
CA ASP A 158 8.77 -13.26 15.25
C ASP A 158 8.27 -12.52 14.00
N ILE A 159 8.76 -12.91 12.82
CA ILE A 159 8.33 -12.35 11.54
C ILE A 159 6.92 -12.86 11.25
N ALA A 160 5.98 -11.94 11.05
CA ALA A 160 4.59 -12.24 10.71
C ALA A 160 4.29 -12.05 9.22
N LEU A 161 5.03 -11.16 8.54
CA LEU A 161 4.80 -10.80 7.15
C LEU A 161 6.13 -10.62 6.42
N ILE A 162 6.22 -11.16 5.20
CA ILE A 162 7.28 -10.86 4.26
C ILE A 162 6.64 -10.28 3.00
N LEU A 163 7.05 -9.09 2.60
CA LEU A 163 6.65 -8.48 1.33
C LEU A 163 7.88 -8.17 0.48
N HIS A 164 7.72 -8.28 -0.84
CA HIS A 164 8.71 -7.78 -1.77
C HIS A 164 8.43 -6.32 -2.11
N THR A 165 9.46 -5.49 -2.10
CA THR A 165 9.34 -4.12 -2.59
C THR A 165 9.41 -4.10 -4.11
N SER A 166 8.57 -3.29 -4.73
CA SER A 166 8.68 -2.99 -6.16
C SER A 166 9.85 -2.02 -6.36
N GLY A 167 11.07 -2.53 -6.37
CA GLY A 167 12.26 -1.72 -6.68
C GLY A 167 12.18 -1.18 -8.11
N THR A 168 12.31 0.13 -8.26
CA THR A 168 12.26 0.79 -9.57
C THR A 168 13.52 0.58 -10.42
N THR A 169 14.60 0.05 -9.85
CA THR A 169 15.92 -0.04 -10.51
C THR A 169 16.73 -1.30 -10.19
N SER A 170 16.20 -2.23 -9.40
CA SER A 170 16.90 -3.46 -8.99
C SER A 170 15.87 -4.58 -8.74
N LYS A 171 16.36 -5.82 -8.59
CA LYS A 171 15.50 -6.94 -8.18
C LYS A 171 14.70 -6.58 -6.92
N PRO A 172 13.42 -6.99 -6.83
CA PRO A 172 12.61 -6.82 -5.63
C PRO A 172 13.34 -7.32 -4.38
N LYS A 173 13.18 -6.64 -3.26
CA LYS A 173 13.85 -6.98 -2.00
C LYS A 173 12.84 -7.52 -0.99
N MET A 174 13.18 -8.59 -0.28
CA MET A 174 12.34 -9.13 0.79
C MET A 174 12.42 -8.29 2.05
N VAL A 175 11.30 -7.73 2.46
CA VAL A 175 11.14 -6.95 3.70
C VAL A 175 10.47 -7.82 4.75
N PRO A 176 11.19 -8.27 5.78
CA PRO A 176 10.60 -8.97 6.91
C PRO A 176 9.99 -7.97 7.88
N LEU A 177 8.76 -8.20 8.28
CA LEU A 177 8.05 -7.39 9.26
C LEU A 177 7.62 -8.27 10.43
N THR A 178 8.06 -7.91 11.62
CA THR A 178 7.72 -8.62 12.85
C THR A 178 6.31 -8.26 13.32
N HIS A 179 5.77 -9.06 14.23
CA HIS A 179 4.52 -8.70 14.91
C HIS A 179 4.59 -7.31 15.54
N LEU A 180 5.71 -6.98 16.21
CA LEU A 180 5.92 -5.67 16.81
C LEU A 180 5.86 -4.55 15.77
N ASN A 181 6.49 -4.74 14.60
CA ASN A 181 6.45 -3.74 13.54
C ASN A 181 5.01 -3.48 13.08
N LEU A 182 4.27 -4.55 12.76
CA LEU A 182 2.90 -4.47 12.25
C LEU A 182 1.92 -3.88 13.27
N CYS A 183 1.94 -4.39 14.51
CA CYS A 183 1.07 -3.93 15.58
C CYS A 183 1.37 -2.47 15.98
N THR A 184 2.64 -2.06 15.97
CA THR A 184 3.03 -0.67 16.25
C THR A 184 2.48 0.25 15.16
N SER A 185 2.62 -0.11 13.88
CA SER A 185 2.09 0.70 12.78
C SER A 185 0.56 0.77 12.81
N ALA A 186 -0.13 -0.36 13.01
CA ALA A 186 -1.58 -0.39 13.15
C ALA A 186 -2.06 0.51 14.30
N LYS A 187 -1.41 0.42 15.48
CA LYS A 187 -1.68 1.32 16.63
C LYS A 187 -1.50 2.79 16.27
N ASN A 188 -0.42 3.13 15.56
CA ASN A 188 -0.14 4.50 15.15
C ASN A 188 -1.23 5.04 14.20
N ILE A 189 -1.71 4.21 13.25
CA ILE A 189 -2.80 4.55 12.34
C ILE A 189 -4.09 4.77 13.11
N VAL A 190 -4.44 3.86 14.03
CA VAL A 190 -5.61 3.99 14.92
C VAL A 190 -5.58 5.31 15.68
N LYS A 191 -4.43 5.64 16.31
CA LYS A 191 -4.26 6.90 17.04
C LYS A 191 -4.34 8.13 16.13
N THR A 192 -3.79 8.05 14.92
CA THR A 192 -3.75 9.19 13.98
C THR A 192 -5.13 9.53 13.43
N LEU A 193 -5.94 8.49 13.16
CA LEU A 193 -7.26 8.60 12.54
C LEU A 193 -8.41 8.49 13.55
N ASP A 194 -8.08 8.44 14.84
CA ASP A 194 -9.06 8.27 15.92
C ASP A 194 -10.07 7.14 15.62
N LEU A 195 -9.51 5.96 15.21
CA LEU A 195 -10.33 4.80 14.90
C LEU A 195 -10.78 4.09 16.18
N ASN A 196 -12.01 3.62 16.17
CA ASN A 196 -12.60 2.87 17.27
C ASN A 196 -13.52 1.75 16.74
N ARG A 197 -14.13 0.97 17.64
CA ARG A 197 -14.98 -0.17 17.29
C ARG A 197 -16.21 0.16 16.44
N ASN A 198 -16.67 1.40 16.45
CA ASN A 198 -17.80 1.85 15.64
C ASN A 198 -17.39 2.16 14.19
N ASP A 199 -16.07 2.18 13.89
CA ASP A 199 -15.60 2.47 12.56
C ASP A 199 -15.77 1.27 11.63
N ARG A 200 -16.23 1.58 10.43
CA ARG A 200 -16.43 0.64 9.34
C ARG A 200 -15.60 1.06 8.13
N CYS A 201 -14.74 0.15 7.69
CA CYS A 201 -13.82 0.38 6.58
C CYS A 201 -14.31 -0.29 5.29
N ILE A 202 -14.18 0.39 4.15
CA ILE A 202 -14.10 -0.31 2.85
C ILE A 202 -12.64 -0.45 2.44
N ASN A 203 -12.18 -1.69 2.30
CA ASN A 203 -10.86 -2.01 1.77
C ASN A 203 -10.95 -2.36 0.28
N ILE A 204 -10.58 -1.41 -0.57
CA ILE A 204 -10.44 -1.58 -2.03
C ILE A 204 -8.98 -1.78 -2.45
N MET A 205 -8.06 -1.79 -1.49
CA MET A 205 -6.63 -2.01 -1.73
C MET A 205 -6.29 -3.51 -1.73
N PRO A 206 -5.28 -3.92 -2.53
CA PRO A 206 -4.85 -5.31 -2.55
C PRO A 206 -4.30 -5.77 -1.20
N LEU A 207 -4.69 -6.98 -0.77
CA LEU A 207 -4.20 -7.63 0.46
C LEU A 207 -2.86 -8.39 0.27
N PHE A 208 -2.16 -8.13 -0.82
CA PHE A 208 -0.75 -8.47 -1.02
C PHE A 208 0.15 -7.22 -0.97
N HIS A 209 -0.39 -6.08 -0.58
CA HIS A 209 0.33 -4.82 -0.44
C HIS A 209 0.17 -4.24 0.96
N ILE A 210 1.24 -3.62 1.49
CA ILE A 210 1.28 -3.09 2.86
C ILE A 210 0.15 -2.10 3.17
N HIS A 211 -0.34 -1.34 2.17
CA HIS A 211 -1.46 -0.41 2.33
C HIS A 211 -2.76 -1.16 2.67
N GLY A 212 -3.11 -2.21 1.90
CA GLY A 212 -4.30 -3.02 2.16
C GLY A 212 -4.20 -3.81 3.47
N ILE A 213 -3.00 -4.35 3.75
CA ILE A 213 -2.76 -5.20 4.93
C ILE A 213 -2.72 -4.36 6.21
N VAL A 214 -1.81 -3.40 6.31
CA VAL A 214 -1.58 -2.66 7.55
C VAL A 214 -2.41 -1.38 7.58
N GLY A 215 -2.44 -0.66 6.45
CA GLY A 215 -3.17 0.60 6.32
C GLY A 215 -4.67 0.49 6.57
N LEU A 216 -5.27 -0.68 6.23
CA LEU A 216 -6.70 -0.91 6.37
C LEU A 216 -7.02 -2.14 7.23
N LEU A 217 -6.59 -3.36 6.86
CA LEU A 217 -7.02 -4.58 7.55
C LEU A 217 -6.55 -4.62 9.01
N LEU A 218 -5.24 -4.49 9.26
CA LEU A 218 -4.72 -4.57 10.63
C LEU A 218 -5.05 -3.33 11.47
N SER A 219 -5.18 -2.13 10.88
CA SER A 219 -5.62 -0.95 11.63
C SER A 219 -7.10 -1.06 12.05
N THR A 220 -7.96 -1.58 11.17
CA THR A 220 -9.35 -1.89 11.53
C THR A 220 -9.42 -2.98 12.60
N LEU A 221 -8.66 -4.07 12.45
CA LEU A 221 -8.57 -5.13 13.46
C LEU A 221 -8.10 -4.56 14.81
N TYR A 222 -7.09 -3.69 14.80
CA TYR A 222 -6.53 -3.08 16.02
C TYR A 222 -7.52 -2.15 16.74
N SER A 223 -8.42 -1.50 16.01
CA SER A 223 -9.46 -0.63 16.56
C SER A 223 -10.70 -1.38 17.07
N GLY A 224 -10.85 -2.68 16.74
CA GLY A 224 -12.06 -3.45 17.01
C GLY A 224 -13.21 -3.18 16.03
N GLY A 225 -12.94 -2.45 14.95
CA GLY A 225 -13.94 -2.10 13.94
C GLY A 225 -14.26 -3.22 12.96
N SER A 226 -15.10 -2.93 11.97
CA SER A 226 -15.47 -3.85 10.89
C SER A 226 -14.95 -3.41 9.53
N ILE A 227 -14.77 -4.37 8.61
CA ILE A 227 -14.20 -4.12 7.30
C ILE A 227 -14.92 -4.92 6.21
N PHE A 228 -15.28 -4.25 5.12
CA PHE A 228 -15.60 -4.89 3.86
C PHE A 228 -14.33 -5.02 3.02
N ALA A 229 -13.82 -6.23 2.85
CA ALA A 229 -12.70 -6.54 1.99
C ALA A 229 -13.19 -6.88 0.59
N SER A 230 -13.10 -5.94 -0.36
CA SER A 230 -13.54 -6.13 -1.73
C SER A 230 -12.65 -7.10 -2.52
N SER A 231 -13.13 -7.57 -3.65
CA SER A 231 -12.33 -8.36 -4.61
C SER A 231 -11.24 -7.53 -5.32
N GLY A 232 -11.18 -6.24 -5.05
CA GLY A 232 -10.29 -5.25 -5.65
C GLY A 232 -11.06 -3.96 -5.98
N PHE A 233 -10.34 -2.93 -6.43
CA PHE A 233 -10.99 -1.68 -6.82
C PHE A 233 -11.87 -1.86 -8.06
N ASN A 234 -13.11 -1.45 -7.94
CA ASN A 234 -14.08 -1.35 -9.04
C ASN A 234 -14.89 -0.07 -8.90
N GLY A 235 -14.62 0.91 -9.80
CA GLY A 235 -15.25 2.21 -9.75
C GLY A 235 -16.76 2.19 -9.99
N LEU A 236 -17.31 1.14 -10.64
CA LEU A 236 -18.76 0.96 -10.82
C LEU A 236 -19.42 0.46 -9.54
N LYS A 237 -18.78 -0.48 -8.85
CA LYS A 237 -19.32 -1.08 -7.61
C LYS A 237 -19.06 -0.23 -6.37
N PHE A 238 -18.14 0.72 -6.42
CA PHE A 238 -17.72 1.50 -5.24
C PHE A 238 -18.91 2.18 -4.55
N PHE A 239 -19.79 2.79 -5.31
CA PHE A 239 -20.93 3.52 -4.75
C PHE A 239 -22.02 2.58 -4.20
N SER A 240 -22.24 1.41 -4.82
CA SER A 240 -23.13 0.40 -4.25
C SER A 240 -22.57 -0.13 -2.91
N TRP A 241 -21.27 -0.30 -2.78
CA TRP A 241 -20.64 -0.65 -1.50
C TRP A 241 -20.76 0.46 -0.47
N LEU A 242 -20.58 1.73 -0.90
CA LEU A 242 -20.75 2.91 -0.04
C LEU A 242 -22.16 2.96 0.55
N GLN A 243 -23.19 2.71 -0.27
CA GLN A 243 -24.59 2.66 0.14
C GLN A 243 -24.87 1.46 1.05
N LYS A 244 -24.47 0.25 0.62
CA LYS A 244 -24.79 -1.01 1.33
C LYS A 244 -24.17 -1.08 2.70
N PHE A 245 -22.88 -0.74 2.81
CA PHE A 245 -22.11 -0.93 4.04
C PHE A 245 -22.05 0.31 4.93
N SER A 246 -22.49 1.48 4.44
CA SER A 246 -22.41 2.76 5.17
C SER A 246 -21.08 2.93 5.92
N PRO A 247 -19.91 2.87 5.22
CA PRO A 247 -18.61 2.94 5.85
C PRO A 247 -18.37 4.30 6.48
N THR A 248 -17.55 4.35 7.52
CA THR A 248 -17.09 5.59 8.14
C THR A 248 -15.80 6.09 7.51
N TRP A 249 -15.08 5.23 6.80
CA TRP A 249 -13.86 5.61 6.08
C TRP A 249 -13.46 4.60 5.01
N TYR A 250 -12.63 5.07 4.09
CA TYR A 250 -11.87 4.23 3.18
C TYR A 250 -10.50 4.85 2.90
N SER A 251 -9.58 4.05 2.38
CA SER A 251 -8.27 4.53 1.94
C SER A 251 -7.94 4.00 0.54
N ALA A 252 -7.32 4.85 -0.28
CA ALA A 252 -6.98 4.52 -1.65
C ALA A 252 -5.70 5.23 -2.11
N VAL A 253 -5.25 4.90 -3.32
CA VAL A 253 -4.24 5.66 -4.05
C VAL A 253 -4.87 6.77 -4.87
N PRO A 254 -4.15 7.84 -5.25
CA PRO A 254 -4.71 8.99 -5.98
C PRO A 254 -5.48 8.62 -7.25
N THR A 255 -5.00 7.65 -8.02
CA THR A 255 -5.67 7.19 -9.25
C THR A 255 -7.06 6.59 -9.00
N MET A 256 -7.24 5.89 -7.88
CA MET A 256 -8.55 5.37 -7.47
C MET A 256 -9.48 6.50 -7.02
N HIS A 257 -8.96 7.49 -6.27
CA HIS A 257 -9.72 8.69 -5.91
C HIS A 257 -10.22 9.45 -7.13
N GLN A 258 -9.37 9.62 -8.15
CA GLN A 258 -9.75 10.26 -9.41
C GLN A 258 -10.85 9.47 -10.14
N ALA A 259 -10.76 8.13 -10.16
CA ALA A 259 -11.81 7.28 -10.75
C ALA A 259 -13.13 7.33 -9.96
N VAL A 260 -13.09 7.51 -8.65
CA VAL A 260 -14.29 7.77 -7.82
C VAL A 260 -14.88 9.15 -8.16
N LEU A 261 -14.05 10.20 -8.20
CA LEU A 261 -14.48 11.56 -8.53
C LEU A 261 -15.14 11.65 -9.91
N SER A 262 -14.60 10.95 -10.92
CA SER A 262 -15.17 10.96 -12.29
C SER A 262 -16.59 10.39 -12.38
N ARG A 263 -17.10 9.73 -11.33
CA ARG A 263 -18.42 9.13 -11.23
C ARG A 263 -19.28 9.74 -10.14
N ALA A 264 -18.79 10.77 -9.47
CA ALA A 264 -19.44 11.35 -8.29
C ALA A 264 -20.78 12.00 -8.64
N GLU A 265 -20.88 12.69 -9.79
CA GLU A 265 -22.08 13.41 -10.20
C GLU A 265 -23.29 12.49 -10.30
N VAL A 266 -23.17 11.38 -11.03
CA VAL A 266 -24.27 10.39 -11.21
C VAL A 266 -24.59 9.60 -9.94
N ASN A 267 -23.77 9.72 -8.90
CA ASN A 267 -23.94 9.06 -7.60
C ASN A 267 -24.16 10.07 -6.45
N SER A 268 -24.53 11.30 -6.77
CA SER A 268 -24.65 12.41 -5.81
C SER A 268 -25.56 12.10 -4.62
N LYS A 269 -26.67 11.39 -4.84
CA LYS A 269 -27.59 10.95 -3.76
C LYS A 269 -26.88 10.01 -2.77
N ILE A 270 -26.19 8.98 -3.27
CA ILE A 270 -25.45 8.02 -2.42
C ILE A 270 -24.36 8.74 -1.62
N ILE A 271 -23.69 9.70 -2.25
CA ILE A 271 -22.65 10.51 -1.58
C ILE A 271 -23.26 11.36 -0.47
N CYS A 272 -24.39 12.01 -0.73
CA CYS A 272 -25.09 12.84 0.27
C CYS A 272 -25.50 12.02 1.51
N ASP A 273 -25.96 10.78 1.30
CA ASP A 273 -26.39 9.87 2.37
C ASP A 273 -25.22 9.15 3.06
N SER A 274 -23.97 9.32 2.57
CA SER A 274 -22.81 8.60 3.08
C SER A 274 -22.46 8.98 4.52
N LYS A 275 -21.91 8.01 5.27
CA LYS A 275 -21.51 8.19 6.66
C LYS A 275 -19.98 8.36 6.83
N LEU A 276 -19.29 8.76 5.77
CA LEU A 276 -17.84 8.93 5.79
C LEU A 276 -17.43 10.03 6.78
N ARG A 277 -16.64 9.65 7.77
CA ARG A 277 -15.98 10.58 8.70
C ARG A 277 -14.76 11.23 8.06
N PHE A 278 -14.06 10.49 7.21
CA PHE A 278 -12.92 10.95 6.45
C PHE A 278 -12.59 10.01 5.28
N ILE A 279 -11.80 10.51 4.35
CA ILE A 279 -11.17 9.76 3.27
C ILE A 279 -9.66 9.78 3.51
N ARG A 280 -8.96 8.65 3.32
CA ARG A 280 -7.50 8.59 3.43
C ARG A 280 -6.86 8.33 2.09
N SER A 281 -5.78 9.05 1.78
CA SER A 281 -4.94 8.81 0.62
C SER A 281 -3.53 8.43 1.05
N SER A 282 -2.93 7.44 0.39
CA SER A 282 -1.56 7.03 0.67
C SER A 282 -0.91 6.34 -0.52
N SER A 283 0.37 6.00 -0.38
CA SER A 283 1.20 5.23 -1.32
C SER A 283 1.66 5.99 -2.57
N ALA A 284 1.10 7.17 -2.84
CA ALA A 284 1.57 8.12 -3.84
C ALA A 284 1.17 9.54 -3.41
N PRO A 285 1.85 10.59 -3.88
CA PRO A 285 1.48 11.97 -3.60
C PRO A 285 0.05 12.28 -4.09
N LEU A 286 -0.75 12.91 -3.24
CA LEU A 286 -2.11 13.31 -3.59
C LEU A 286 -2.10 14.72 -4.18
N PRO A 287 -2.49 14.92 -5.46
CA PRO A 287 -2.60 16.25 -6.03
C PRO A 287 -3.54 17.13 -5.19
N GLY A 288 -3.11 18.35 -4.89
CA GLY A 288 -3.87 19.27 -4.04
C GLY A 288 -5.27 19.55 -4.55
N LYS A 289 -5.46 19.58 -5.87
CA LYS A 289 -6.78 19.70 -6.52
C LYS A 289 -7.64 18.48 -6.22
N THR A 290 -7.11 17.27 -6.37
CA THR A 290 -7.86 16.02 -6.09
C THR A 290 -8.33 15.99 -4.63
N MET A 291 -7.48 16.43 -3.69
CA MET A 291 -7.85 16.55 -2.28
C MET A 291 -9.03 17.49 -2.08
N LYS A 292 -8.96 18.70 -2.64
CA LYS A 292 -10.02 19.72 -2.54
C LYS A 292 -11.34 19.24 -3.18
N ASP A 293 -11.26 18.59 -4.33
CA ASP A 293 -12.45 18.07 -5.03
C ASP A 293 -13.13 16.96 -4.20
N LEU A 294 -12.35 16.04 -3.58
CA LEU A 294 -12.88 15.03 -2.68
C LEU A 294 -13.58 15.65 -1.46
N GLU A 295 -12.94 16.62 -0.79
CA GLU A 295 -13.51 17.29 0.37
C GLU A 295 -14.80 18.04 0.04
N LYS A 296 -14.84 18.72 -1.12
CA LYS A 296 -16.02 19.44 -1.62
C LYS A 296 -17.20 18.49 -1.88
N ILE A 297 -16.93 17.35 -2.54
CA ILE A 297 -17.94 16.39 -2.98
C ILE A 297 -18.45 15.54 -1.82
N PHE A 298 -17.55 14.93 -1.03
CA PHE A 298 -17.93 14.02 0.05
C PHE A 298 -18.19 14.73 1.38
N LYS A 299 -17.93 16.04 1.47
CA LYS A 299 -18.13 16.88 2.67
C LYS A 299 -17.45 16.31 3.94
N CYS A 300 -16.35 15.63 3.77
CA CYS A 300 -15.54 15.08 4.87
C CYS A 300 -14.04 15.36 4.62
N PRO A 301 -13.21 15.41 5.68
CA PRO A 301 -11.80 15.69 5.55
C PRO A 301 -11.07 14.57 4.77
N VAL A 302 -10.09 14.98 3.96
CA VAL A 302 -9.17 14.07 3.28
C VAL A 302 -7.82 14.08 3.98
N ILE A 303 -7.33 12.92 4.34
CA ILE A 303 -6.10 12.72 5.12
C ILE A 303 -5.03 12.08 4.24
N GLU A 304 -4.04 12.85 3.83
CA GLU A 304 -2.88 12.32 3.14
C GLU A 304 -1.86 11.76 4.14
N SER A 305 -1.28 10.59 3.82
CA SER A 305 -0.24 9.96 4.61
C SER A 305 0.87 9.40 3.72
N TYR A 306 2.09 9.44 4.25
CA TYR A 306 3.27 8.91 3.61
C TYR A 306 3.80 7.70 4.35
N GLY A 307 4.26 6.72 3.58
CA GLY A 307 4.81 5.49 4.12
C GLY A 307 5.32 4.53 3.06
N MET A 308 5.97 3.47 3.52
CA MET A 308 6.56 2.45 2.67
C MET A 308 6.53 1.08 3.35
N THR A 309 6.85 0.02 2.61
CA THR A 309 6.82 -1.35 3.13
C THR A 309 7.76 -1.52 4.31
N GLU A 310 8.97 -0.98 4.21
CA GLU A 310 10.03 -1.07 5.22
C GLU A 310 9.66 -0.45 6.58
N THR A 311 8.59 0.35 6.61
CA THR A 311 8.11 1.02 7.81
C THR A 311 6.76 0.50 8.29
N SER A 312 6.37 -0.66 7.77
CA SER A 312 5.04 -1.24 8.02
C SER A 312 3.90 -0.29 7.67
N HIS A 313 4.05 0.48 6.61
CA HIS A 313 3.14 1.44 6.02
C HIS A 313 3.35 2.88 6.48
N GLN A 314 2.83 3.32 7.67
CA GLN A 314 2.74 4.75 8.01
C GLN A 314 4.01 5.31 8.65
N MET A 315 4.51 6.43 8.11
CA MET A 315 5.60 7.25 8.66
C MET A 315 5.09 8.61 9.11
N THR A 316 4.43 9.32 8.18
CA THR A 316 3.81 10.61 8.46
C THR A 316 2.35 10.63 8.02
N SER A 317 1.58 11.55 8.54
CA SER A 317 0.18 11.75 8.18
C SER A 317 -0.26 13.17 8.49
N ASN A 318 -1.16 13.69 7.70
CA ASN A 318 -2.05 14.73 8.15
C ASN A 318 -2.98 14.16 9.24
N PHE A 319 -3.60 15.03 10.02
CA PHE A 319 -4.50 14.63 11.11
C PHE A 319 -5.95 15.03 10.84
N LEU A 320 -6.86 14.41 11.55
CA LEU A 320 -8.26 14.82 11.55
C LEU A 320 -8.43 16.20 12.20
N PRO A 321 -9.46 16.98 11.80
CA PRO A 321 -9.84 18.19 12.54
C PRO A 321 -10.05 17.90 14.03
N PRO A 322 -9.77 18.86 14.93
CA PRO A 322 -9.45 20.27 14.65
C PRO A 322 -7.98 20.54 14.29
N ARG A 323 -7.12 19.51 14.21
CA ARG A 323 -5.72 19.69 13.82
C ARG A 323 -5.60 20.15 12.36
N LYS A 324 -4.61 21.01 12.09
CA LYS A 324 -4.32 21.49 10.74
C LYS A 324 -3.92 20.35 9.82
N ARG A 325 -4.39 20.40 8.58
CA ARG A 325 -3.94 19.58 7.44
C ARG A 325 -3.69 20.46 6.23
N LYS A 326 -2.77 20.08 5.40
CA LYS A 326 -2.40 20.81 4.19
C LYS A 326 -2.38 19.89 2.98
N ALA A 327 -2.96 20.36 1.87
CA ALA A 327 -2.85 19.71 0.58
C ALA A 327 -1.38 19.66 0.13
N SER A 328 -1.00 18.60 -0.60
CA SER A 328 0.35 18.37 -1.11
C SER A 328 1.44 18.29 -0.03
N LYS A 329 1.06 18.03 1.22
CA LYS A 329 1.98 17.82 2.34
C LYS A 329 1.71 16.46 2.99
N ALA A 330 2.79 15.74 3.26
CA ALA A 330 2.72 14.44 3.91
C ALA A 330 2.42 14.49 5.43
N GLY A 331 2.18 15.69 5.97
CA GLY A 331 1.82 15.91 7.37
C GLY A 331 3.00 15.86 8.33
N PHE A 332 2.75 15.35 9.54
CA PHE A 332 3.71 15.25 10.63
C PHE A 332 4.14 13.80 10.86
N ALA A 333 5.24 13.60 11.58
CA ALA A 333 5.61 12.26 12.05
C ALA A 333 4.43 11.63 12.83
N ALA A 334 4.04 10.42 12.42
CA ALA A 334 2.82 9.76 12.89
C ALA A 334 3.12 8.34 13.41
N GLY A 335 4.10 8.25 14.28
CA GLY A 335 4.54 7.03 14.94
C GLY A 335 6.06 6.95 15.07
N PRO A 336 6.82 6.66 14.00
CA PRO A 336 8.27 6.70 14.04
C PRO A 336 8.80 8.14 14.08
N GLU A 337 10.05 8.29 14.50
CA GLU A 337 10.79 9.53 14.31
C GLU A 337 11.13 9.71 12.84
N VAL A 338 10.99 10.93 12.33
CA VAL A 338 11.30 11.32 10.94
C VAL A 338 12.22 12.53 10.97
N LYS A 339 13.35 12.43 10.28
CA LYS A 339 14.35 13.49 10.17
C LYS A 339 14.76 13.67 8.71
N ILE A 340 15.43 14.78 8.43
CA ILE A 340 16.04 15.09 7.14
C ILE A 340 17.54 15.14 7.33
N ILE A 341 18.31 14.53 6.42
CA ILE A 341 19.78 14.55 6.46
C ILE A 341 20.36 15.09 5.17
N ASP A 342 21.55 15.69 5.26
CA ASP A 342 22.38 16.07 4.14
C ASP A 342 23.22 14.88 3.61
N ASN A 343 24.05 15.14 2.61
CA ASN A 343 24.96 14.13 2.02
C ASN A 343 26.05 13.64 3.00
N ASN A 344 26.36 14.44 4.04
CA ASN A 344 27.31 14.11 5.08
C ASN A 344 26.64 13.45 6.30
N ASN A 345 25.33 13.17 6.18
CA ASN A 345 24.48 12.55 7.21
C ASN A 345 24.22 13.40 8.45
N HIS A 346 24.37 14.73 8.37
CA HIS A 346 23.98 15.64 9.43
C HIS A 346 22.48 15.96 9.32
N PHE A 347 21.80 16.08 10.47
CA PHE A 347 20.40 16.45 10.51
C PHE A 347 20.21 17.92 10.10
N LEU A 348 19.25 18.13 9.18
CA LEU A 348 18.93 19.42 8.65
C LEU A 348 17.80 20.11 9.42
N LYS A 349 17.89 21.46 9.47
CA LYS A 349 16.81 22.31 10.00
C LYS A 349 15.67 22.45 8.98
N LYS A 350 14.53 23.03 9.42
CA LYS A 350 13.41 23.38 8.55
C LYS A 350 13.85 24.10 7.28
N ARG A 351 13.09 23.94 6.18
CA ARG A 351 13.34 24.49 4.83
C ARG A 351 14.57 23.94 4.11
N LYS A 352 15.40 23.15 4.72
CA LYS A 352 16.56 22.54 4.06
C LYS A 352 16.17 21.20 3.45
N ILE A 353 16.39 21.08 2.14
CA ILE A 353 16.10 19.86 1.37
C ILE A 353 17.19 18.83 1.62
N GLY A 354 16.80 17.59 1.90
CA GLY A 354 17.71 16.47 2.08
C GLY A 354 16.97 15.12 2.01
N GLU A 355 17.67 14.04 2.34
CA GLU A 355 17.07 12.71 2.37
C GLU A 355 16.25 12.51 3.64
N ILE A 356 15.07 11.95 3.48
CA ILE A 356 14.18 11.57 4.59
C ILE A 356 14.72 10.29 5.22
N VAL A 357 14.96 10.31 6.53
CA VAL A 357 15.37 9.15 7.33
C VAL A 357 14.42 8.91 8.48
N ILE A 358 14.23 7.65 8.87
CA ILE A 358 13.27 7.26 9.89
C ILE A 358 13.84 6.26 10.88
N LYS A 359 13.32 6.31 12.12
CA LYS A 359 13.67 5.40 13.19
C LYS A 359 12.46 5.11 14.07
N GLY A 360 12.21 3.84 14.40
CA GLY A 360 11.10 3.47 15.28
C GLY A 360 10.75 1.99 15.25
N LYS A 361 9.85 1.59 16.15
CA LYS A 361 9.43 0.19 16.33
C LYS A 361 8.64 -0.38 15.13
N SER A 362 8.10 0.47 14.24
CA SER A 362 7.42 0.04 13.01
C SER A 362 8.38 -0.19 11.84
N VAL A 363 9.67 0.13 11.99
CA VAL A 363 10.68 0.03 10.93
C VAL A 363 11.29 -1.38 10.93
N THR A 364 11.44 -1.98 9.74
CA THR A 364 12.14 -3.25 9.57
C THR A 364 13.59 -3.16 10.07
N LYS A 365 14.17 -4.28 10.45
CA LYS A 365 15.61 -4.36 10.82
C LYS A 365 16.51 -4.59 9.60
N GLY A 366 15.95 -4.71 8.40
CA GLY A 366 16.70 -4.90 7.15
C GLY A 366 16.03 -5.90 6.21
N TYR A 367 16.59 -6.05 5.02
CA TYR A 367 16.15 -6.98 3.99
C TYR A 367 16.73 -8.38 4.24
N ILE A 368 15.94 -9.43 3.97
CA ILE A 368 16.40 -10.82 4.06
C ILE A 368 17.46 -11.06 2.96
N ASN A 369 18.53 -11.76 3.32
CA ASN A 369 19.62 -12.18 2.43
C ASN A 369 20.27 -11.04 1.61
N ASN A 370 20.25 -9.80 2.10
CA ASN A 370 20.80 -8.66 1.36
C ASN A 370 21.69 -7.74 2.21
N THR A 371 22.82 -8.29 2.68
CA THR A 371 23.77 -7.58 3.56
C THR A 371 24.31 -6.29 2.92
N LYS A 372 24.57 -6.30 1.58
CA LYS A 372 25.09 -5.14 0.86
C LYS A 372 24.09 -3.98 0.88
N GLU A 373 22.83 -4.26 0.65
CA GLU A 373 21.78 -3.24 0.66
C GLU A 373 21.48 -2.78 2.09
N ASN A 374 21.52 -3.69 3.06
CA ASN A 374 21.32 -3.34 4.47
C ASN A 374 22.36 -2.33 4.96
N LYS A 375 23.65 -2.50 4.59
CA LYS A 375 24.71 -1.54 4.92
C LYS A 375 24.45 -0.16 4.33
N LYS A 376 23.82 -0.07 3.15
CA LYS A 376 23.48 1.21 2.49
C LYS A 376 22.21 1.86 3.04
N SER A 377 21.24 1.03 3.44
CA SER A 377 19.91 1.49 3.84
C SER A 377 19.84 1.96 5.28
N PHE A 378 20.87 1.72 6.09
CA PHE A 378 20.87 2.15 7.50
C PHE A 378 22.12 3.00 7.81
N ILE A 379 21.89 4.06 8.59
CA ILE A 379 22.93 4.91 9.11
C ILE A 379 22.63 5.25 10.57
N ASN A 380 23.54 4.93 11.49
CA ASN A 380 23.40 5.21 12.93
C ASN A 380 22.03 4.81 13.51
N GLY A 381 21.47 3.68 13.04
CA GLY A 381 20.16 3.18 13.44
C GLY A 381 18.96 3.88 12.77
N TRP A 382 19.18 4.78 11.81
CA TRP A 382 18.15 5.40 10.96
C TRP A 382 18.05 4.67 9.64
N PHE A 383 16.83 4.39 9.19
CA PHE A 383 16.58 3.84 7.86
C PHE A 383 16.49 4.97 6.83
N ARG A 384 17.23 4.85 5.75
CA ARG A 384 17.23 5.76 4.60
C ARG A 384 16.11 5.40 3.65
N THR A 385 15.19 6.33 3.43
CA THR A 385 14.01 6.06 2.58
C THR A 385 14.32 6.12 1.09
N GLY A 386 15.37 6.82 0.69
CA GLY A 386 15.66 7.17 -0.70
C GLY A 386 14.71 8.23 -1.26
N ASP A 387 13.86 8.80 -0.42
CA ASP A 387 12.98 9.92 -0.76
C ASP A 387 13.59 11.23 -0.26
N GLN A 388 13.43 12.30 -1.03
CA GLN A 388 13.90 13.65 -0.71
C GLN A 388 12.74 14.51 -0.23
N GLY A 389 13.01 15.40 0.73
CA GLY A 389 12.01 16.31 1.25
C GLY A 389 12.54 17.32 2.24
N PHE A 390 11.66 18.09 2.83
CA PHE A 390 11.99 19.08 3.85
C PHE A 390 10.78 19.34 4.75
N TYR A 391 11.02 19.88 5.94
CA TYR A 391 9.95 20.42 6.80
C TYR A 391 9.73 21.91 6.50
N ASP A 392 8.46 22.31 6.31
CA ASP A 392 8.09 23.71 6.22
C ASP A 392 8.15 24.40 7.60
N GLU A 393 7.89 25.72 7.67
CA GLU A 393 7.93 26.47 8.92
C GLU A 393 6.95 25.97 9.98
N GLU A 394 5.79 25.48 9.56
CA GLU A 394 4.80 24.92 10.45
C GLU A 394 5.10 23.48 10.85
N GLY A 395 6.13 22.86 10.29
CA GLY A 395 6.56 21.49 10.58
C GLY A 395 5.86 20.40 9.76
N PHE A 396 5.20 20.76 8.65
CA PHE A 396 4.69 19.77 7.70
C PHE A 396 5.82 19.24 6.84
N LEU A 397 5.88 17.93 6.67
CA LEU A 397 6.78 17.28 5.73
C LEU A 397 6.28 17.51 4.29
N GLN A 398 7.12 18.02 3.44
CA GLN A 398 6.94 18.05 1.99
C GLN A 398 7.92 17.11 1.34
N ILE A 399 7.41 16.18 0.54
CA ILE A 399 8.22 15.27 -0.28
C ILE A 399 8.46 15.96 -1.62
N THR A 400 9.72 16.04 -2.03
CA THR A 400 10.11 16.62 -3.33
C THR A 400 10.29 15.56 -4.42
N GLY A 401 10.45 14.29 -4.04
CA GLY A 401 10.52 13.17 -4.97
C GLY A 401 11.42 12.06 -4.45
N ARG A 402 11.57 11.02 -5.26
CA ARG A 402 12.62 10.03 -5.05
C ARG A 402 13.95 10.58 -5.49
N ILE A 403 15.00 10.36 -4.72
CA ILE A 403 16.35 10.85 -5.06
C ILE A 403 16.76 10.39 -6.46
N LYS A 404 16.39 9.17 -6.86
CA LYS A 404 16.66 8.60 -8.18
C LYS A 404 15.75 9.13 -9.30
N GLU A 405 14.70 9.87 -8.97
CA GLU A 405 13.75 10.44 -9.93
C GLU A 405 13.94 11.96 -10.10
N ILE A 406 14.76 12.59 -9.24
CA ILE A 406 15.09 14.01 -9.36
C ILE A 406 15.83 14.22 -10.67
N ILE A 407 15.28 15.09 -11.50
CA ILE A 407 15.84 15.43 -12.81
C ILE A 407 17.04 16.38 -12.62
N ASN A 408 18.18 16.02 -13.22
CA ASN A 408 19.41 16.81 -13.13
C ASN A 408 19.68 17.52 -14.44
N LYS A 409 19.04 18.67 -14.63
CA LYS A 409 19.16 19.47 -15.86
C LYS A 409 20.30 20.50 -15.75
N GLY A 410 21.45 20.18 -16.32
CA GLY A 410 22.59 21.09 -16.30
C GLY A 410 23.08 21.46 -14.90
N GLY A 411 22.96 20.58 -13.93
CA GLY A 411 23.29 20.81 -12.51
C GLY A 411 22.11 21.23 -11.64
N GLU A 412 21.01 21.70 -12.21
CA GLU A 412 19.79 22.04 -11.48
C GLU A 412 19.02 20.78 -11.07
N LYS A 413 18.71 20.65 -9.78
CA LYS A 413 17.92 19.53 -9.22
C LYS A 413 16.44 19.86 -9.26
N ILE A 414 15.72 19.27 -10.19
CA ILE A 414 14.31 19.56 -10.45
C ILE A 414 13.42 18.45 -9.91
N SER A 415 12.46 18.82 -9.06
CA SER A 415 11.43 17.93 -8.58
C SER A 415 10.40 17.64 -9.67
N PRO A 416 10.25 16.40 -10.14
CA PRO A 416 9.19 16.09 -11.09
C PRO A 416 7.79 16.22 -10.48
N LEU A 417 7.65 16.05 -9.15
CA LEU A 417 6.35 16.19 -8.45
C LEU A 417 5.86 17.65 -8.46
N GLU A 418 6.76 18.63 -8.36
CA GLU A 418 6.42 20.06 -8.44
C GLU A 418 5.78 20.39 -9.80
N ILE A 419 6.32 19.80 -10.86
CA ILE A 419 5.82 20.01 -12.22
C ILE A 419 4.50 19.27 -12.41
N ASP A 420 4.36 18.03 -11.90
CA ASP A 420 3.09 17.28 -11.93
C ASP A 420 1.97 18.07 -11.26
N GLU A 421 2.23 18.63 -10.07
CA GLU A 421 1.25 19.45 -9.34
C GLU A 421 0.84 20.68 -10.15
N ALA A 422 1.81 21.39 -10.71
CA ALA A 422 1.53 22.58 -11.54
C ALA A 422 0.69 22.22 -12.78
N ILE A 423 1.00 21.12 -13.48
CA ILE A 423 0.22 20.63 -14.62
C ILE A 423 -1.21 20.26 -14.17
N MET A 424 -1.35 19.56 -13.06
CA MET A 424 -2.64 19.11 -12.52
C MET A 424 -3.56 20.26 -12.06
N GLU A 425 -3.04 21.47 -11.84
CA GLU A 425 -3.87 22.65 -11.58
C GLU A 425 -4.69 23.08 -12.80
N ASN A 426 -4.29 22.70 -14.03
CA ASN A 426 -5.06 22.93 -15.22
C ASN A 426 -6.36 22.09 -15.17
N THR A 427 -7.52 22.77 -15.34
CA THR A 427 -8.84 22.14 -15.18
C THR A 427 -9.13 21.05 -16.20
N ASN A 428 -8.48 21.08 -17.35
CA ASN A 428 -8.68 20.14 -18.46
C ASN A 428 -7.78 18.91 -18.38
N VAL A 429 -6.81 18.92 -17.44
CA VAL A 429 -5.91 17.78 -17.21
C VAL A 429 -6.56 16.80 -16.23
N PHE A 430 -6.50 15.51 -16.59
CA PHE A 430 -6.94 14.41 -15.73
C PHE A 430 -5.78 13.78 -14.95
N GLN A 431 -4.64 13.51 -15.63
CA GLN A 431 -3.42 12.96 -15.02
C GLN A 431 -2.18 13.57 -15.68
N ALA A 432 -1.09 13.65 -14.92
CA ALA A 432 0.23 14.06 -15.41
C ALA A 432 1.33 13.29 -14.71
N VAL A 433 2.39 12.96 -15.45
CA VAL A 433 3.63 12.41 -14.93
C VAL A 433 4.82 13.05 -15.66
N THR A 434 5.65 13.73 -14.92
CA THR A 434 6.90 14.32 -15.39
C THR A 434 8.05 13.35 -15.19
N PHE A 435 8.97 13.25 -16.11
CA PHE A 435 10.10 12.32 -16.09
C PHE A 435 11.33 12.92 -16.79
N ALA A 436 12.50 12.35 -16.49
CA ALA A 436 13.74 12.71 -17.16
C ALA A 436 13.75 12.13 -18.58
N ILE A 437 14.25 12.94 -19.53
CA ILE A 437 14.65 12.53 -20.88
C ILE A 437 16.13 12.83 -21.06
N ASN A 438 16.85 12.06 -21.86
CA ASN A 438 18.26 12.29 -22.11
C ASN A 438 18.48 13.59 -22.90
N HIS A 439 19.57 14.29 -22.58
CA HIS A 439 19.97 15.52 -23.28
C HIS A 439 21.50 15.63 -23.39
N GLU A 440 22.02 15.69 -24.61
CA GLU A 440 23.46 15.66 -24.89
C GLU A 440 24.30 16.64 -24.09
N LYS A 441 23.84 17.90 -23.94
CA LYS A 441 24.60 18.97 -23.27
C LYS A 441 24.28 19.13 -21.79
N LEU A 442 23.06 18.80 -21.35
CA LEU A 442 22.57 19.05 -19.99
C LEU A 442 22.56 17.81 -19.13
N GLY A 443 22.89 16.64 -19.71
CA GLY A 443 22.70 15.33 -19.11
C GLY A 443 21.24 14.89 -19.19
N GLU A 444 20.34 15.61 -18.52
CA GLU A 444 18.89 15.35 -18.55
C GLU A 444 18.10 16.63 -18.91
N ASP A 445 16.91 16.44 -19.46
CA ASP A 445 15.88 17.45 -19.63
C ASP A 445 14.51 16.88 -19.17
N ILE A 446 13.46 17.68 -19.27
CA ILE A 446 12.15 17.38 -18.72
C ILE A 446 11.19 16.91 -19.81
N GLY A 447 10.64 15.70 -19.64
CA GLY A 447 9.49 15.20 -20.36
C GLY A 447 8.25 15.18 -19.48
N ALA A 448 7.06 15.29 -20.07
CA ALA A 448 5.79 15.13 -19.37
C ALA A 448 4.81 14.31 -20.22
N ALA A 449 4.17 13.31 -19.60
CA ALA A 449 3.04 12.59 -20.15
C ALA A 449 1.75 13.10 -19.49
N ILE A 450 0.76 13.43 -20.29
CA ILE A 450 -0.49 14.07 -19.85
C ILE A 450 -1.69 13.29 -20.41
N VAL A 451 -2.67 13.03 -19.55
CA VAL A 451 -4.00 12.56 -19.93
C VAL A 451 -4.97 13.72 -19.74
N LEU A 452 -5.71 14.06 -20.77
CA LEU A 452 -6.76 15.08 -20.72
C LEU A 452 -8.09 14.50 -20.21
N LYS A 453 -8.95 15.35 -19.70
CA LYS A 453 -10.34 14.97 -19.44
C LYS A 453 -11.07 14.75 -20.76
N LYS A 454 -12.11 13.93 -20.74
CA LYS A 454 -12.97 13.68 -21.92
C LYS A 454 -13.49 15.00 -22.50
N ASN A 455 -13.52 15.07 -23.83
CA ASN A 455 -14.00 16.23 -24.59
C ASN A 455 -13.22 17.55 -24.36
N HIS A 456 -11.93 17.41 -24.00
CA HIS A 456 -11.03 18.55 -23.88
C HIS A 456 -9.79 18.34 -24.74
N ASP A 457 -9.39 19.38 -25.44
CA ASP A 457 -8.19 19.43 -26.25
C ASP A 457 -7.26 20.52 -25.71
N LEU A 458 -6.00 20.19 -25.58
CA LEU A 458 -4.92 21.14 -25.26
C LEU A 458 -3.69 20.80 -26.09
N THR A 459 -3.02 21.83 -26.56
CA THR A 459 -1.73 21.69 -27.24
C THR A 459 -0.59 21.72 -26.22
N SER A 460 0.57 21.17 -26.60
CA SER A 460 1.79 21.27 -25.79
C SER A 460 2.17 22.72 -25.48
N GLU A 461 1.94 23.64 -26.44
CA GLU A 461 2.25 25.05 -26.25
C GLU A 461 1.31 25.72 -25.24
N GLN A 462 0.04 25.37 -25.23
CA GLN A 462 -0.91 25.87 -24.23
C GLN A 462 -0.54 25.42 -22.82
N ILE A 463 -0.11 24.15 -22.64
CA ILE A 463 0.39 23.66 -21.36
C ILE A 463 1.68 24.38 -20.95
N LYS A 464 2.64 24.57 -21.87
CA LYS A 464 3.88 25.31 -21.57
C LYS A 464 3.58 26.75 -21.15
N ASN A 465 2.69 27.43 -21.86
CA ASN A 465 2.30 28.81 -21.54
C ASN A 465 1.55 28.91 -20.20
N PHE A 466 0.74 27.90 -19.85
CA PHE A 466 0.13 27.81 -18.55
C PHE A 466 1.20 27.64 -17.44
N LEU A 467 2.18 26.79 -17.66
CA LEU A 467 3.26 26.53 -16.71
C LEU A 467 4.22 27.70 -16.53
N LYS A 468 4.52 28.46 -17.58
CA LYS A 468 5.37 29.68 -17.51
C LYS A 468 4.85 30.72 -16.51
N LYS A 469 3.53 30.72 -16.25
CA LYS A 469 2.92 31.60 -15.25
C LYS A 469 3.09 31.12 -13.80
N LYS A 470 3.61 29.90 -13.60
CA LYS A 470 3.65 29.21 -12.30
C LYS A 470 5.05 28.73 -11.91
N LEU A 471 5.86 28.38 -12.89
CA LEU A 471 7.17 27.78 -12.71
C LEU A 471 8.25 28.60 -13.41
N ALA A 472 9.47 28.52 -12.89
CA ALA A 472 10.64 29.08 -13.55
C ALA A 472 10.87 28.40 -14.91
N ASN A 473 11.40 29.14 -15.88
CA ASN A 473 11.55 28.67 -17.27
C ASN A 473 12.33 27.35 -17.39
N TYR A 474 13.38 27.15 -16.60
CA TYR A 474 14.18 25.92 -16.63
C TYR A 474 13.40 24.65 -16.18
N LYS A 475 12.26 24.82 -15.48
CA LYS A 475 11.36 23.74 -15.04
C LYS A 475 10.26 23.41 -16.06
N ILE A 476 10.15 24.16 -17.15
CA ILE A 476 9.13 23.91 -18.17
C ILE A 476 9.51 22.67 -18.99
N PRO A 477 8.59 21.68 -19.12
CA PRO A 477 8.85 20.49 -19.92
C PRO A 477 9.21 20.82 -21.36
N LYS A 478 10.35 20.29 -21.84
CA LYS A 478 10.76 20.42 -23.24
C LYS A 478 9.83 19.61 -24.14
N LYS A 479 9.51 18.39 -23.72
CA LYS A 479 8.66 17.45 -24.47
C LYS A 479 7.40 17.12 -23.68
N ILE A 480 6.25 17.26 -24.31
CA ILE A 480 4.93 16.92 -23.74
C ILE A 480 4.27 15.93 -24.68
N VAL A 481 3.80 14.81 -24.14
CA VAL A 481 3.08 13.76 -24.86
C VAL A 481 1.69 13.60 -24.24
N PHE A 482 0.67 13.61 -25.09
CA PHE A 482 -0.69 13.31 -24.67
C PHE A 482 -0.98 11.83 -24.88
N LEU A 483 -1.59 11.21 -23.89
CA LEU A 483 -1.91 9.78 -23.84
C LEU A 483 -3.35 9.58 -23.41
N ASP A 484 -3.97 8.47 -23.85
CA ASP A 484 -5.26 8.03 -23.33
C ASP A 484 -5.13 7.51 -21.89
N GLU A 485 -4.02 6.85 -21.57
CA GLU A 485 -3.71 6.36 -20.24
C GLU A 485 -2.20 6.36 -19.99
N ILE A 486 -1.79 6.81 -18.79
CA ILE A 486 -0.40 6.68 -18.34
C ILE A 486 -0.18 5.27 -17.75
N PRO A 487 0.91 4.58 -18.13
CA PRO A 487 1.23 3.26 -17.62
C PRO A 487 1.27 3.22 -16.08
N LYS A 488 0.57 2.26 -15.50
CA LYS A 488 0.48 2.04 -14.05
C LYS A 488 1.21 0.76 -13.67
N GLY A 489 1.82 0.76 -12.50
CA GLY A 489 2.31 -0.46 -11.87
C GLY A 489 1.18 -1.34 -11.36
N LYS A 490 1.49 -2.59 -10.98
CA LYS A 490 0.52 -3.59 -10.46
C LYS A 490 -0.25 -3.15 -9.20
N THR A 491 0.19 -2.11 -8.54
CA THR A 491 -0.46 -1.50 -7.36
C THR A 491 -1.30 -0.26 -7.68
N GLY A 492 -1.47 0.07 -8.96
CA GLY A 492 -2.21 1.25 -9.44
C GLY A 492 -1.42 2.57 -9.39
N LYS A 493 -0.13 2.53 -9.02
CA LYS A 493 0.75 3.72 -9.02
C LYS A 493 1.22 4.03 -10.43
N LEU A 494 1.27 5.31 -10.77
CA LEU A 494 1.89 5.78 -12.01
C LEU A 494 3.40 5.48 -11.99
N GLN A 495 3.95 5.05 -13.12
CA GLN A 495 5.37 4.75 -13.26
C GLN A 495 6.09 5.92 -13.91
N ARG A 496 7.18 6.39 -13.30
CA ARG A 496 8.01 7.47 -13.80
C ARG A 496 9.30 6.95 -14.43
N ILE A 497 10.02 6.10 -13.69
CA ILE A 497 11.28 5.50 -14.17
C ILE A 497 11.02 4.58 -15.36
N GLY A 498 11.79 4.75 -16.42
CA GLY A 498 11.65 4.02 -17.67
C GLY A 498 10.44 4.45 -18.52
N LEU A 499 9.77 5.56 -18.16
CA LEU A 499 8.64 6.05 -18.96
C LEU A 499 9.13 6.68 -20.28
N ALA A 500 10.27 7.38 -20.25
CA ALA A 500 10.88 7.91 -21.47
C ALA A 500 11.11 6.83 -22.52
N SER A 501 11.76 5.72 -22.14
CA SER A 501 12.00 4.55 -22.99
C SER A 501 10.72 3.96 -23.55
N LYS A 502 9.72 3.74 -22.69
CA LYS A 502 8.40 3.21 -23.11
C LYS A 502 7.67 4.10 -24.12
N LEU A 503 7.97 5.39 -24.12
CA LEU A 503 7.38 6.38 -25.02
C LEU A 503 8.28 6.70 -26.23
N GLY A 504 9.44 6.04 -26.39
CA GLY A 504 10.39 6.29 -27.47
C GLY A 504 11.03 7.69 -27.39
N LEU A 505 11.31 8.17 -26.18
CA LEU A 505 11.80 9.52 -25.87
C LEU A 505 13.22 9.49 -25.24
N GLU A 506 14.00 8.47 -25.52
CA GLU A 506 15.40 8.35 -25.09
C GLU A 506 16.33 9.23 -25.88
#